data_d19a10be0e67d7b2e57ac18d8d248bc1
#
_entry.id   d19a10be0e67d7b2e57ac18d8d248bc1
#
_cell.length_a   1.000
_cell.length_b   1.000
_cell.length_c   1.000
_cell.angle_alpha   90.00
_cell.angle_beta   90.00
_cell.angle_gamma   90.00
#
_symmetry.space_group_name_H-M   'P 1'
#
loop_
_entity.id
_entity.type
_entity.pdbx_description
1 polymer ?
#
loop_
_entity_poly.entity_id
_entity_poly.type
_entity_poly.pdbx_seq_one_letter_code
_entity_poly.pdbx_strand_id
1 'polypeptide(L)'
;LPRAMPWARSFCPFRACGVKLAKVQLNVKCSMIKVQSNIKDLVPELNKKFSDAPAEDIVGYFLQAFKGRIALSSSLSIEDQTLTDIIVKIDKSARIFTLDTGRLFPETYQLIDKTNMTYGINLEVFFPNYEAVQQMVKEEGINLFYNSIESRHRCCQVRKLEPLKRAMQGLDVWICGLRKQQSVTRKDMQVVEWDDIHNLIKVNPLINWSEEDVEQYVKKHHVPYNKLQDKGYPSIVCQPCTRAIKPGEDIRAGRWWWESPEHRECGLHQRS
;
A
#
# COMPACT_ATOMS: atom_id res chain seq x y z
N LEU A 1 22.70 -42.21 -16.16
CA LEU A 1 21.60 -42.62 -15.27
C LEU A 1 22.11 -42.72 -13.84
N PRO A 2 21.73 -41.92 -12.89
CA PRO A 2 21.75 -42.24 -11.48
C PRO A 2 20.37 -42.42 -10.90
N ARG A 3 20.29 -43.37 -10.02
CA ARG A 3 19.15 -44.04 -9.39
C ARG A 3 18.24 -43.09 -8.59
N ALA A 4 16.95 -43.37 -8.68
CA ALA A 4 15.92 -42.90 -7.76
C ALA A 4 16.22 -43.34 -6.31
N MET A 5 16.01 -42.44 -5.35
CA MET A 5 15.91 -42.78 -3.93
C MET A 5 14.45 -42.71 -3.48
N PRO A 6 14.00 -43.75 -2.72
CA PRO A 6 12.63 -43.85 -2.23
C PRO A 6 12.56 -43.37 -0.78
N TRP A 7 11.87 -42.27 -0.51
CA TRP A 7 11.37 -41.93 0.83
C TRP A 7 10.00 -41.24 0.72
N ALA A 8 8.99 -42.07 0.62
CA ALA A 8 7.66 -41.66 0.97
C ALA A 8 7.13 -42.66 2.00
N ARG A 9 6.96 -42.25 3.25
CA ARG A 9 5.87 -42.72 4.14
C ARG A 9 5.95 -42.10 5.53
N SER A 10 4.78 -41.53 5.89
CA SER A 10 4.23 -41.45 7.25
C SER A 10 4.85 -40.50 8.25
N PHE A 11 4.16 -39.41 8.58
CA PHE A 11 3.55 -39.29 9.91
C PHE A 11 2.67 -38.05 9.97
N CYS A 12 1.35 -38.24 9.99
CA CYS A 12 0.46 -37.33 10.70
C CYS A 12 0.29 -37.92 12.10
N PRO A 13 0.44 -37.15 13.19
CA PRO A 13 -0.74 -36.71 13.90
C PRO A 13 -0.59 -35.37 14.61
N PHE A 14 -1.39 -34.40 14.29
CA PHE A 14 -1.73 -33.35 15.24
C PHE A 14 -3.18 -33.54 15.68
N ARG A 15 -3.28 -34.00 16.91
CA ARG A 15 -4.51 -34.00 17.69
C ARG A 15 -4.98 -32.57 17.91
N ALA A 16 -6.24 -32.39 17.70
CA ALA A 16 -7.03 -31.23 17.98
C ALA A 16 -6.75 -30.64 19.38
N CYS A 17 -6.41 -29.37 19.42
CA CYS A 17 -6.65 -28.52 20.58
C CYS A 17 -7.87 -27.66 20.26
N GLY A 18 -8.98 -27.97 20.93
CA GLY A 18 -10.26 -27.34 20.71
C GLY A 18 -10.25 -25.89 21.23
N VAL A 19 -10.22 -24.96 20.31
CA VAL A 19 -10.69 -23.59 20.54
C VAL A 19 -12.08 -23.52 19.92
N LYS A 20 -13.11 -23.44 20.76
CA LYS A 20 -14.49 -23.17 20.33
C LYS A 20 -14.51 -21.76 19.71
N LEU A 21 -14.41 -21.68 18.41
CA LEU A 21 -14.82 -20.53 17.63
C LEU A 21 -16.35 -20.42 17.77
N ALA A 22 -16.80 -19.39 18.47
CA ALA A 22 -18.18 -19.00 18.49
C ALA A 22 -18.62 -18.77 17.04
N LYS A 23 -19.47 -19.65 16.51
CA LYS A 23 -20.16 -19.47 15.25
C LYS A 23 -21.12 -18.30 15.39
N VAL A 24 -20.69 -17.11 15.08
CA VAL A 24 -21.59 -16.03 14.68
C VAL A 24 -22.05 -16.39 13.27
N GLN A 25 -23.17 -17.07 13.17
CA GLN A 25 -23.88 -17.23 11.92
C GLN A 25 -24.45 -15.87 11.51
N LEU A 26 -23.65 -15.09 10.80
CA LEU A 26 -24.15 -14.00 9.99
C LEU A 26 -24.82 -14.64 8.75
N ASN A 27 -26.15 -14.76 8.82
CA ASN A 27 -26.99 -14.98 7.65
C ASN A 27 -26.89 -13.76 6.73
N VAL A 28 -25.78 -13.65 6.00
CA VAL A 28 -25.71 -12.79 4.82
C VAL A 28 -26.31 -13.62 3.69
N LYS A 29 -27.62 -13.47 3.47
CA LYS A 29 -28.19 -13.76 2.17
C LYS A 29 -27.40 -12.91 1.17
N CYS A 30 -26.48 -13.55 0.46
CA CYS A 30 -25.86 -13.02 -0.72
C CYS A 30 -26.95 -12.97 -1.82
N SER A 31 -27.92 -12.06 -1.66
CA SER A 31 -28.74 -11.61 -2.77
C SER A 31 -27.78 -10.79 -3.61
N MET A 32 -27.51 -11.26 -4.83
CA MET A 32 -26.88 -10.45 -5.87
C MET A 32 -27.57 -9.09 -5.83
N ILE A 33 -26.87 -8.10 -5.25
CA ILE A 33 -27.30 -6.71 -5.32
C ILE A 33 -27.28 -6.41 -6.79
N LYS A 34 -28.46 -6.23 -7.38
CA LYS A 34 -28.61 -5.63 -8.71
C LYS A 34 -27.98 -4.27 -8.61
N VAL A 35 -26.74 -4.17 -9.09
CA VAL A 35 -25.92 -2.97 -9.05
C VAL A 35 -26.53 -1.98 -10.02
N GLN A 36 -27.34 -1.06 -9.48
CA GLN A 36 -27.58 0.27 -10.02
C GLN A 36 -27.51 1.34 -8.93
N SER A 37 -27.15 1.01 -7.69
CA SER A 37 -26.70 2.01 -6.72
C SER A 37 -25.22 2.31 -7.01
N ASN A 38 -24.89 3.57 -7.14
CA ASN A 38 -23.51 4.04 -7.28
C ASN A 38 -22.74 3.55 -6.05
N ILE A 39 -21.62 2.83 -6.22
CA ILE A 39 -20.82 2.33 -5.10
C ILE A 39 -20.37 3.45 -4.14
N LYS A 40 -20.36 4.70 -4.62
CA LYS A 40 -20.14 5.91 -3.82
C LYS A 40 -21.16 6.03 -2.68
N ASP A 41 -22.42 5.64 -2.89
CA ASP A 41 -23.49 5.75 -1.91
C ASP A 41 -23.31 4.81 -0.69
N LEU A 42 -22.44 3.80 -0.81
CA LEU A 42 -22.10 2.89 0.27
C LEU A 42 -21.11 3.49 1.26
N VAL A 43 -20.35 4.51 0.87
CA VAL A 43 -19.24 5.05 1.68
C VAL A 43 -19.67 5.52 3.07
N PRO A 44 -20.75 6.28 3.26
CA PRO A 44 -21.14 6.74 4.61
C PRO A 44 -21.48 5.59 5.56
N GLU A 45 -22.20 4.57 5.06
CA GLU A 45 -22.57 3.40 5.85
C GLU A 45 -21.34 2.57 6.22
N LEU A 46 -20.47 2.30 5.23
CA LEU A 46 -19.23 1.56 5.44
C LEU A 46 -18.29 2.29 6.41
N ASN A 47 -18.17 3.60 6.29
CA ASN A 47 -17.35 4.38 7.20
C ASN A 47 -17.88 4.32 8.63
N LYS A 48 -19.20 4.45 8.83
CA LYS A 48 -19.83 4.29 10.15
C LYS A 48 -19.62 2.89 10.73
N LYS A 49 -19.71 1.87 9.88
CA LYS A 49 -19.51 0.45 10.28
C LYS A 49 -18.08 0.17 10.75
N PHE A 50 -17.09 0.81 10.13
CA PHE A 50 -15.68 0.48 10.31
C PHE A 50 -14.86 1.54 11.04
N SER A 51 -15.49 2.61 11.58
CA SER A 51 -14.79 3.72 12.25
C SER A 51 -13.82 3.26 13.35
N ASP A 52 -14.18 2.23 14.09
CA ASP A 52 -13.43 1.72 15.23
C ASP A 52 -13.11 0.21 15.10
N ALA A 53 -13.28 -0.34 13.91
CA ALA A 53 -13.04 -1.76 13.68
C ALA A 53 -11.54 -2.07 13.58
N PRO A 54 -11.09 -3.28 13.98
CA PRO A 54 -9.74 -3.76 13.76
C PRO A 54 -9.37 -3.76 12.26
N ALA A 55 -8.10 -3.50 11.95
CA ALA A 55 -7.61 -3.45 10.57
C ALA A 55 -7.87 -4.77 9.82
N GLU A 56 -7.72 -5.90 10.50
CA GLU A 56 -7.95 -7.23 9.95
C GLU A 56 -9.40 -7.44 9.53
N ASP A 57 -10.35 -6.93 10.32
CA ASP A 57 -11.79 -7.03 10.02
C ASP A 57 -12.16 -6.15 8.83
N ILE A 58 -11.61 -4.95 8.76
CA ILE A 58 -11.78 -4.03 7.64
C ILE A 58 -11.27 -4.69 6.36
N VAL A 59 -10.01 -5.12 6.36
CA VAL A 59 -9.37 -5.77 5.20
C VAL A 59 -10.15 -7.01 4.77
N GLY A 60 -10.52 -7.88 5.72
CA GLY A 60 -11.25 -9.11 5.45
C GLY A 60 -12.59 -8.86 4.77
N TYR A 61 -13.36 -7.87 5.27
CA TYR A 61 -14.62 -7.49 4.65
C TYR A 61 -14.46 -7.02 3.21
N PHE A 62 -13.53 -6.10 2.97
CA PHE A 62 -13.35 -5.53 1.63
C PHE A 62 -12.78 -6.54 0.63
N LEU A 63 -11.84 -7.39 1.03
CA LEU A 63 -11.33 -8.48 0.19
C LEU A 63 -12.43 -9.46 -0.23
N GLN A 64 -13.36 -9.77 0.68
CA GLN A 64 -14.48 -10.65 0.38
C GLN A 64 -15.53 -9.97 -0.50
N ALA A 65 -15.95 -8.75 -0.15
CA ALA A 65 -17.03 -8.02 -0.81
C ALA A 65 -16.67 -7.57 -2.24
N PHE A 66 -15.39 -7.25 -2.47
CA PHE A 66 -14.91 -6.72 -3.76
C PHE A 66 -13.89 -7.64 -4.44
N LYS A 67 -14.00 -8.93 -4.23
CA LYS A 67 -13.06 -9.92 -4.78
C LYS A 67 -12.82 -9.73 -6.28
N GLY A 68 -11.53 -9.62 -6.66
CA GLY A 68 -11.09 -9.37 -8.05
C GLY A 68 -11.15 -7.90 -8.50
N ARG A 69 -11.75 -7.00 -7.70
CA ARG A 69 -11.86 -5.56 -8.00
C ARG A 69 -11.31 -4.67 -6.88
N ILE A 70 -10.38 -5.21 -6.10
CA ILE A 70 -9.70 -4.56 -4.99
C ILE A 70 -8.20 -4.81 -5.06
N ALA A 71 -7.40 -3.81 -4.72
CA ALA A 71 -5.95 -3.96 -4.59
C ALA A 71 -5.36 -3.07 -3.50
N LEU A 72 -4.25 -3.51 -2.91
CA LEU A 72 -3.34 -2.67 -2.14
C LEU A 72 -2.35 -2.00 -3.09
N SER A 73 -2.23 -0.68 -3.03
CA SER A 73 -1.12 0.06 -3.61
C SER A 73 -0.01 0.20 -2.58
N SER A 74 1.05 -0.58 -2.71
CA SER A 74 2.16 -0.58 -1.76
C SER A 74 3.28 0.35 -2.21
N SER A 75 3.60 1.34 -1.38
CA SER A 75 4.83 2.13 -1.50
C SER A 75 6.03 1.44 -0.84
N LEU A 76 5.83 0.24 -0.27
CA LEU A 76 6.80 -0.49 0.54
C LEU A 76 7.20 0.26 1.83
N SER A 77 6.37 1.21 2.28
CA SER A 77 6.49 1.80 3.61
C SER A 77 6.18 0.75 4.69
N ILE A 78 6.50 1.05 5.93
CA ILE A 78 6.23 0.14 7.05
C ILE A 78 4.72 -0.14 7.21
N GLU A 79 3.88 0.85 6.94
CA GLU A 79 2.43 0.71 6.95
C GLU A 79 1.93 -0.22 5.83
N ASP A 80 2.44 -0.02 4.62
CA ASP A 80 2.05 -0.86 3.48
C ASP A 80 2.56 -2.29 3.63
N GLN A 81 3.71 -2.49 4.26
CA GLN A 81 4.20 -3.83 4.61
C GLN A 81 3.35 -4.49 5.70
N THR A 82 2.87 -3.71 6.69
CA THR A 82 1.90 -4.18 7.69
C THR A 82 0.61 -4.64 7.01
N LEU A 83 0.06 -3.84 6.07
CA LEU A 83 -1.12 -4.22 5.30
C LEU A 83 -0.85 -5.43 4.40
N THR A 84 0.32 -5.54 3.80
CA THR A 84 0.71 -6.70 3.01
C THR A 84 0.64 -7.98 3.86
N ASP A 85 1.19 -7.95 5.09
CA ASP A 85 1.14 -9.07 6.03
C ASP A 85 -0.30 -9.46 6.41
N ILE A 86 -1.13 -8.46 6.75
CA ILE A 86 -2.55 -8.67 7.08
C ILE A 86 -3.30 -9.28 5.88
N ILE A 87 -3.15 -8.69 4.70
CA ILE A 87 -3.82 -9.14 3.47
C ILE A 87 -3.46 -10.57 3.13
N VAL A 88 -2.18 -10.91 3.13
CA VAL A 88 -1.69 -12.25 2.74
C VAL A 88 -2.13 -13.33 3.73
N LYS A 89 -2.27 -13.00 5.02
CA LYS A 89 -2.84 -13.91 6.02
C LYS A 89 -4.32 -14.20 5.80
N ILE A 90 -5.06 -13.26 5.22
CA ILE A 90 -6.50 -13.40 4.93
C ILE A 90 -6.73 -14.03 3.56
N ASP A 91 -6.11 -13.47 2.53
CA ASP A 91 -6.19 -13.97 1.14
C ASP A 91 -4.84 -13.79 0.43
N LYS A 92 -4.09 -14.88 0.31
CA LYS A 92 -2.79 -14.89 -0.37
C LYS A 92 -2.87 -14.57 -1.87
N SER A 93 -4.04 -14.68 -2.46
CA SER A 93 -4.30 -14.36 -3.88
C SER A 93 -4.71 -12.92 -4.11
N ALA A 94 -4.84 -12.11 -3.04
CA ALA A 94 -5.22 -10.72 -3.15
C ALA A 94 -4.18 -9.93 -3.98
N ARG A 95 -4.69 -9.00 -4.79
CA ARG A 95 -3.86 -8.17 -5.65
C ARG A 95 -3.12 -7.11 -4.86
N ILE A 96 -1.79 -7.11 -4.93
CA ILE A 96 -0.91 -6.11 -4.34
C ILE A 96 0.02 -5.61 -5.44
N PHE A 97 0.10 -4.30 -5.63
CA PHE A 97 0.99 -3.71 -6.62
C PHE A 97 1.87 -2.59 -6.05
N THR A 98 2.98 -2.35 -6.71
CA THR A 98 3.88 -1.22 -6.42
C THR A 98 4.26 -0.49 -7.70
N LEU A 99 4.71 0.75 -7.56
CA LEU A 99 5.15 1.59 -8.66
C LEU A 99 6.68 1.69 -8.66
N ASP A 100 7.32 1.14 -9.68
CA ASP A 100 8.74 1.41 -9.91
C ASP A 100 8.91 2.63 -10.81
N THR A 101 9.39 3.70 -10.24
CA THR A 101 9.63 4.95 -10.96
C THR A 101 10.89 4.93 -11.82
N GLY A 102 11.69 3.84 -11.76
CA GLY A 102 13.04 3.75 -12.30
C GLY A 102 14.08 4.59 -11.54
N ARG A 103 13.71 5.06 -10.33
CA ARG A 103 14.56 5.90 -9.45
C ARG A 103 14.43 5.51 -7.97
N LEU A 104 14.11 4.24 -7.69
CA LEU A 104 14.02 3.74 -6.32
C LEU A 104 15.40 3.46 -5.73
N PHE A 105 15.47 3.36 -4.40
CA PHE A 105 16.68 2.92 -3.72
C PHE A 105 16.93 1.41 -3.98
N PRO A 106 18.19 0.96 -4.00
CA PRO A 106 18.51 -0.47 -4.05
C PRO A 106 17.84 -1.27 -2.93
N GLU A 107 17.76 -0.71 -1.72
CA GLU A 107 17.09 -1.33 -0.57
C GLU A 107 15.58 -1.54 -0.80
N THR A 108 14.95 -0.68 -1.62
CA THR A 108 13.54 -0.85 -1.99
C THR A 108 13.35 -2.05 -2.93
N TYR A 109 14.23 -2.25 -3.92
CA TYR A 109 14.22 -3.45 -4.77
C TYR A 109 14.48 -4.73 -3.97
N GLN A 110 15.44 -4.69 -3.03
CA GLN A 110 15.68 -5.81 -2.12
C GLN A 110 14.46 -6.14 -1.26
N LEU A 111 13.70 -5.11 -0.85
CA LEU A 111 12.49 -5.33 -0.07
C LEU A 111 11.36 -5.95 -0.92
N ILE A 112 11.21 -5.58 -2.20
CA ILE A 112 10.26 -6.24 -3.11
C ILE A 112 10.55 -7.74 -3.15
N ASP A 113 11.80 -8.11 -3.43
CA ASP A 113 12.22 -9.50 -3.51
C ASP A 113 12.03 -10.24 -2.18
N LYS A 114 12.46 -9.63 -1.08
CA LYS A 114 12.27 -10.19 0.27
C LYS A 114 10.79 -10.39 0.62
N THR A 115 9.92 -9.45 0.24
CA THR A 115 8.47 -9.55 0.48
C THR A 115 7.88 -10.72 -0.30
N ASN A 116 8.22 -10.84 -1.58
CA ASN A 116 7.80 -11.95 -2.42
C ASN A 116 8.23 -13.30 -1.84
N MET A 117 9.49 -13.43 -1.42
CA MET A 117 10.02 -14.65 -0.82
C MET A 117 9.37 -14.96 0.53
N THR A 118 9.21 -13.97 1.41
CA THR A 118 8.68 -14.17 2.76
C THR A 118 7.24 -14.67 2.73
N TYR A 119 6.42 -14.10 1.86
CA TYR A 119 5.00 -14.43 1.79
C TYR A 119 4.66 -15.43 0.68
N GLY A 120 5.60 -15.73 -0.21
CA GLY A 120 5.39 -16.59 -1.39
C GLY A 120 4.31 -16.00 -2.30
N ILE A 121 4.41 -14.72 -2.60
CA ILE A 121 3.55 -13.95 -3.50
C ILE A 121 4.38 -13.33 -4.62
N ASN A 122 3.72 -12.70 -5.58
CA ASN A 122 4.37 -11.88 -6.59
C ASN A 122 3.70 -10.51 -6.60
N LEU A 123 4.38 -9.49 -6.06
CA LEU A 123 3.95 -8.11 -6.17
C LEU A 123 3.93 -7.71 -7.65
N GLU A 124 2.81 -7.13 -8.11
CA GLU A 124 2.76 -6.54 -9.44
C GLU A 124 3.58 -5.24 -9.44
N VAL A 125 4.52 -5.11 -10.37
CA VAL A 125 5.35 -3.91 -10.49
C VAL A 125 4.95 -3.13 -11.73
N PHE A 126 4.48 -1.90 -11.56
CA PHE A 126 4.11 -1.01 -12.66
C PHE A 126 5.22 -0.02 -12.94
N PHE A 127 5.71 -0.04 -14.18
CA PHE A 127 6.75 0.86 -14.67
C PHE A 127 6.14 2.02 -15.46
N PRO A 128 6.80 3.19 -15.52
CA PRO A 128 6.39 4.28 -16.39
C PRO A 128 6.57 3.87 -17.88
N ASN A 129 5.79 4.50 -18.76
CA ASN A 129 5.97 4.35 -20.19
C ASN A 129 7.37 4.88 -20.57
N TYR A 130 8.19 4.04 -21.24
CA TYR A 130 9.58 4.35 -21.51
C TYR A 130 9.72 5.53 -22.50
N GLU A 131 8.82 5.64 -23.47
CA GLU A 131 8.84 6.73 -24.47
C GLU A 131 8.56 8.07 -23.81
N ALA A 132 7.56 8.11 -22.89
CA ALA A 132 7.26 9.31 -22.13
C ALA A 132 8.43 9.73 -21.20
N VAL A 133 9.14 8.76 -20.61
CA VAL A 133 10.34 9.04 -19.83
C VAL A 133 11.47 9.58 -20.72
N GLN A 134 11.72 8.98 -21.88
CA GLN A 134 12.75 9.44 -22.81
C GLN A 134 12.47 10.86 -23.28
N GLN A 135 11.22 11.15 -23.66
CA GLN A 135 10.81 12.49 -24.10
C GLN A 135 11.00 13.52 -22.99
N MET A 136 10.53 13.25 -21.78
CA MET A 136 10.69 14.13 -20.63
C MET A 136 12.17 14.42 -20.34
N VAL A 137 13.01 13.38 -20.34
CA VAL A 137 14.45 13.53 -20.08
C VAL A 137 15.15 14.32 -21.19
N LYS A 138 14.75 14.12 -22.45
CA LYS A 138 15.28 14.89 -23.61
C LYS A 138 14.95 16.36 -23.51
N GLU A 139 13.75 16.71 -23.02
CA GLU A 139 13.28 18.11 -22.95
C GLU A 139 13.84 18.85 -21.74
N GLU A 140 13.87 18.24 -20.57
CA GLU A 140 14.16 18.92 -19.29
C GLU A 140 15.39 18.37 -18.54
N GLY A 141 16.00 17.30 -19.05
CA GLY A 141 17.15 16.65 -18.42
C GLY A 141 16.76 15.57 -17.40
N ILE A 142 17.77 14.77 -17.04
CA ILE A 142 17.56 13.57 -16.20
C ILE A 142 17.16 13.88 -14.74
N ASN A 143 17.52 15.05 -14.25
CA ASN A 143 17.27 15.49 -12.86
C ASN A 143 16.34 16.73 -12.81
N LEU A 144 15.41 16.82 -13.77
CA LEU A 144 14.47 17.94 -13.92
C LEU A 144 13.72 18.31 -12.61
N PHE A 145 13.51 17.36 -11.73
CA PHE A 145 12.81 17.56 -10.44
C PHE A 145 13.53 18.51 -9.46
N TYR A 146 14.75 18.92 -9.74
CA TYR A 146 15.45 19.97 -8.99
C TYR A 146 15.26 21.37 -9.59
N ASN A 147 14.77 21.48 -10.82
CA ASN A 147 14.68 22.75 -11.54
C ASN A 147 13.55 23.64 -11.01
N SER A 148 12.37 23.03 -10.77
CA SER A 148 11.19 23.70 -10.20
C SER A 148 10.20 22.70 -9.63
N ILE A 149 9.19 23.22 -8.92
CA ILE A 149 8.06 22.44 -8.40
C ILE A 149 7.28 21.82 -9.58
N GLU A 150 7.05 22.58 -10.65
CA GLU A 150 6.35 22.15 -11.87
C GLU A 150 7.09 20.99 -12.54
N SER A 151 8.41 21.12 -12.72
CA SER A 151 9.24 20.05 -13.30
C SER A 151 9.25 18.80 -12.43
N ARG A 152 9.24 18.96 -11.09
CA ARG A 152 9.08 17.84 -10.15
C ARG A 152 7.70 17.20 -10.29
N HIS A 153 6.63 17.98 -10.39
CA HIS A 153 5.28 17.47 -10.63
C HIS A 153 5.19 16.72 -11.96
N ARG A 154 5.79 17.25 -13.03
CA ARG A 154 5.87 16.56 -14.33
C ARG A 154 6.60 15.22 -14.21
N CYS A 155 7.73 15.16 -13.50
CA CYS A 155 8.43 13.92 -13.23
C CYS A 155 7.52 12.91 -12.50
N CYS A 156 6.80 13.34 -11.46
CA CYS A 156 5.84 12.50 -10.74
C CYS A 156 4.67 12.07 -11.63
N GLN A 157 4.17 12.96 -12.49
CA GLN A 157 3.08 12.66 -13.43
C GLN A 157 3.47 11.49 -14.34
N VAL A 158 4.64 11.56 -14.98
CA VAL A 158 5.11 10.54 -15.92
C VAL A 158 5.50 9.24 -15.19
N ARG A 159 6.19 9.35 -14.03
CA ARG A 159 6.80 8.19 -13.38
C ARG A 159 5.91 7.51 -12.34
N LYS A 160 4.83 8.17 -11.87
CA LYS A 160 3.96 7.65 -10.81
C LYS A 160 2.49 7.69 -11.14
N LEU A 161 1.95 8.87 -11.53
CA LEU A 161 0.50 9.02 -11.67
C LEU A 161 -0.04 8.27 -12.89
N GLU A 162 0.70 8.27 -14.01
CA GLU A 162 0.32 7.48 -15.18
C GLU A 162 0.35 5.97 -14.90
N PRO A 163 1.44 5.39 -14.34
CA PRO A 163 1.44 3.99 -13.94
C PRO A 163 0.36 3.63 -12.92
N LEU A 164 0.09 4.53 -11.96
CA LEU A 164 -0.98 4.34 -10.98
C LEU A 164 -2.34 4.23 -11.66
N LYS A 165 -2.63 5.14 -12.61
CA LYS A 165 -3.88 5.11 -13.38
C LYS A 165 -4.07 3.77 -14.11
N ARG A 166 -3.01 3.20 -14.68
CA ARG A 166 -3.05 1.86 -15.31
C ARG A 166 -3.29 0.75 -14.29
N ALA A 167 -2.61 0.81 -13.14
CA ALA A 167 -2.75 -0.18 -12.09
C ALA A 167 -4.15 -0.19 -11.48
N MET A 168 -4.85 0.93 -11.48
CA MET A 168 -6.20 1.07 -10.92
C MET A 168 -7.33 0.70 -11.89
N GLN A 169 -7.03 0.41 -13.15
CA GLN A 169 -8.07 0.04 -14.11
C GLN A 169 -8.82 -1.22 -13.64
N GLY A 170 -10.16 -1.14 -13.65
CA GLY A 170 -11.05 -2.22 -13.25
C GLY A 170 -11.19 -2.45 -11.74
N LEU A 171 -10.61 -1.60 -10.91
CA LEU A 171 -10.83 -1.63 -9.47
C LEU A 171 -12.05 -0.82 -9.06
N ASP A 172 -12.72 -1.27 -8.00
CA ASP A 172 -13.73 -0.53 -7.26
C ASP A 172 -13.20 -0.06 -5.91
N VAL A 173 -12.14 -0.73 -5.39
CA VAL A 173 -11.59 -0.46 -4.06
C VAL A 173 -10.07 -0.36 -4.12
N TRP A 174 -9.55 0.66 -3.46
CA TRP A 174 -8.13 0.94 -3.27
C TRP A 174 -7.77 0.93 -1.79
N ILE A 175 -6.97 -0.03 -1.35
CA ILE A 175 -6.43 -0.06 0.02
C ILE A 175 -5.15 0.77 0.07
N CYS A 176 -5.03 1.62 1.10
CA CYS A 176 -3.90 2.51 1.35
C CYS A 176 -3.40 2.41 2.80
N GLY A 177 -2.08 2.45 2.99
CA GLY A 177 -1.42 2.48 4.30
C GLY A 177 -1.32 3.89 4.89
N LEU A 178 -2.43 4.63 4.94
CA LEU A 178 -2.44 5.99 5.47
C LEU A 178 -2.81 6.01 6.96
N ARG A 179 -2.16 6.90 7.73
CA ARG A 179 -2.45 7.19 9.14
C ARG A 179 -2.69 8.68 9.35
N LYS A 180 -3.61 9.05 10.25
CA LYS A 180 -3.89 10.46 10.60
C LYS A 180 -2.64 11.19 11.10
N GLN A 181 -1.81 10.51 11.88
CA GLN A 181 -0.63 11.09 12.50
C GLN A 181 0.53 11.39 11.52
N GLN A 182 0.49 10.87 10.28
CA GLN A 182 1.58 11.07 9.31
C GLN A 182 1.69 12.50 8.76
N SER A 183 0.61 13.27 8.78
CA SER A 183 0.58 14.63 8.24
C SER A 183 -0.64 15.39 8.75
N VAL A 184 -0.48 16.70 8.94
CA VAL A 184 -1.58 17.61 9.29
C VAL A 184 -2.70 17.60 8.25
N THR A 185 -2.39 17.32 6.99
CA THR A 185 -3.36 17.22 5.89
C THR A 185 -4.24 15.97 5.97
N ARG A 186 -3.93 15.04 6.88
CA ARG A 186 -4.65 13.76 7.02
C ARG A 186 -5.54 13.67 8.25
N LYS A 187 -5.64 14.74 9.07
CA LYS A 187 -6.42 14.74 10.31
C LYS A 187 -7.90 14.35 10.11
N ASP A 188 -8.50 14.80 9.00
CA ASP A 188 -9.91 14.58 8.69
C ASP A 188 -10.17 13.36 7.80
N MET A 189 -9.14 12.53 7.56
CA MET A 189 -9.29 11.31 6.77
C MET A 189 -10.10 10.27 7.54
N GLN A 190 -10.90 9.52 6.78
CA GLN A 190 -11.77 8.48 7.30
C GLN A 190 -11.22 7.09 6.95
N VAL A 191 -11.77 6.07 7.63
CA VAL A 191 -11.46 4.66 7.32
C VAL A 191 -11.88 4.34 5.88
N VAL A 192 -13.06 4.82 5.48
CA VAL A 192 -13.61 4.61 4.14
C VAL A 192 -13.93 5.97 3.54
N GLU A 193 -13.37 6.27 2.39
CA GLU A 193 -13.55 7.54 1.67
C GLU A 193 -13.90 7.25 0.20
N TRP A 194 -14.51 8.22 -0.47
CA TRP A 194 -14.63 8.21 -1.91
C TRP A 194 -13.47 8.97 -2.54
N ASP A 195 -12.83 8.37 -3.53
CA ASP A 195 -11.79 9.00 -4.34
C ASP A 195 -12.41 9.48 -5.65
N ASP A 196 -12.67 10.79 -5.75
CA ASP A 196 -13.28 11.40 -6.94
C ASP A 196 -12.33 11.40 -8.17
N ILE A 197 -11.02 11.31 -7.95
CA ILE A 197 -10.04 11.30 -9.05
C ILE A 197 -10.07 9.95 -9.78
N HIS A 198 -10.17 8.86 -9.04
CA HIS A 198 -10.13 7.51 -9.57
C HIS A 198 -11.51 6.84 -9.64
N ASN A 199 -12.56 7.49 -9.10
CA ASN A 199 -13.94 6.99 -9.04
C ASN A 199 -14.07 5.63 -8.38
N LEU A 200 -13.48 5.48 -7.18
CA LEU A 200 -13.48 4.24 -6.41
C LEU A 200 -13.53 4.50 -4.89
N ILE A 201 -13.81 3.45 -4.13
CA ILE A 201 -13.74 3.47 -2.67
C ILE A 201 -12.28 3.38 -2.25
N LYS A 202 -11.82 4.33 -1.45
CA LYS A 202 -10.51 4.31 -0.82
C LYS A 202 -10.65 3.85 0.63
N VAL A 203 -9.89 2.83 1.01
CA VAL A 203 -9.93 2.22 2.34
C VAL A 203 -8.59 2.39 3.03
N ASN A 204 -8.62 2.95 4.24
CA ASN A 204 -7.46 3.27 5.05
C ASN A 204 -7.52 2.45 6.38
N PRO A 205 -7.20 1.15 6.38
CA PRO A 205 -7.41 0.30 7.56
C PRO A 205 -6.57 0.70 8.77
N LEU A 206 -5.43 1.36 8.55
CA LEU A 206 -4.52 1.80 9.60
C LEU A 206 -4.73 3.26 10.02
N ILE A 207 -5.81 3.91 9.60
CA ILE A 207 -5.99 5.37 9.72
C ILE A 207 -5.90 5.86 11.18
N ASN A 208 -6.35 5.06 12.13
CA ASN A 208 -6.35 5.38 13.56
C ASN A 208 -5.12 4.81 14.32
N TRP A 209 -4.23 4.07 13.64
CA TRP A 209 -3.03 3.52 14.28
C TRP A 209 -1.99 4.60 14.56
N SER A 210 -1.33 4.48 15.70
CA SER A 210 -0.13 5.26 16.03
C SER A 210 1.11 4.70 15.30
N GLU A 211 2.22 5.40 15.39
CA GLU A 211 3.51 4.91 14.90
C GLU A 211 3.96 3.68 15.70
N GLU A 212 3.76 3.74 17.01
CA GLU A 212 4.07 2.65 17.94
C GLU A 212 3.26 1.39 17.64
N ASP A 213 1.97 1.51 17.27
CA ASP A 213 1.15 0.35 16.88
C ASP A 213 1.73 -0.37 15.68
N VAL A 214 2.15 0.39 14.65
CA VAL A 214 2.77 -0.16 13.44
C VAL A 214 4.10 -0.84 13.77
N GLU A 215 4.96 -0.19 14.55
CA GLU A 215 6.25 -0.75 14.95
C GLU A 215 6.10 -2.03 15.77
N GLN A 216 5.17 -2.03 16.74
CA GLN A 216 4.87 -3.21 17.55
C GLN A 216 4.34 -4.35 16.69
N TYR A 217 3.45 -4.07 15.73
CA TYR A 217 2.96 -5.08 14.79
C TYR A 217 4.10 -5.68 13.97
N VAL A 218 4.93 -4.84 13.35
CA VAL A 218 6.07 -5.25 12.53
C VAL A 218 7.04 -6.12 13.32
N LYS A 219 7.37 -5.72 14.55
CA LYS A 219 8.24 -6.48 15.44
C LYS A 219 7.63 -7.83 15.83
N LYS A 220 6.36 -7.83 16.25
CA LYS A 220 5.62 -9.02 16.70
C LYS A 220 5.48 -10.05 15.59
N HIS A 221 5.23 -9.62 14.37
CA HIS A 221 4.95 -10.48 13.23
C HIS A 221 6.16 -10.67 12.30
N HIS A 222 7.32 -10.10 12.66
CA HIS A 222 8.56 -10.17 11.84
C HIS A 222 8.35 -9.71 10.39
N VAL A 223 7.52 -8.67 10.21
CA VAL A 223 7.19 -8.12 8.88
C VAL A 223 8.46 -7.57 8.22
N PRO A 224 8.76 -7.92 6.96
CA PRO A 224 9.89 -7.33 6.25
C PRO A 224 9.66 -5.83 6.02
N TYR A 225 10.66 -5.01 6.31
CA TYR A 225 10.61 -3.56 6.11
C TYR A 225 11.91 -3.02 5.50
N ASN A 226 11.88 -1.80 4.98
CA ASN A 226 13.02 -1.17 4.33
C ASN A 226 14.10 -0.79 5.35
N LYS A 227 15.30 -1.33 5.17
CA LYS A 227 16.43 -1.10 6.07
C LYS A 227 16.97 0.36 6.09
N LEU A 228 16.52 1.19 5.18
CA LEU A 228 16.78 2.62 5.25
C LEU A 228 16.11 3.29 6.46
N GLN A 229 15.02 2.72 6.99
CA GLN A 229 14.40 3.25 8.22
C GLN A 229 15.36 3.22 9.40
N ASP A 230 16.15 2.15 9.54
CA ASP A 230 17.18 2.03 10.57
C ASP A 230 18.32 3.07 10.38
N LYS A 231 18.38 3.73 9.21
CA LYS A 231 19.39 4.73 8.84
C LYS A 231 18.84 6.17 8.82
N GLY A 232 17.69 6.41 9.45
CA GLY A 232 17.07 7.74 9.53
C GLY A 232 16.26 8.15 8.31
N TYR A 233 15.68 7.21 7.57
CA TYR A 233 14.77 7.46 6.46
C TYR A 233 13.33 7.01 6.81
N PRO A 234 12.61 7.73 7.67
CA PRO A 234 11.27 7.29 8.09
C PRO A 234 10.22 7.41 6.97
N SER A 235 10.47 8.24 5.97
CA SER A 235 9.55 8.45 4.84
C SER A 235 10.31 8.43 3.52
N ILE A 236 10.15 7.34 2.74
CA ILE A 236 10.92 7.06 1.54
C ILE A 236 10.07 7.32 0.29
N VAL A 237 10.65 8.02 -0.69
CA VAL A 237 10.16 8.16 -2.07
C VAL A 237 11.28 7.76 -3.03
N CYS A 238 11.35 8.36 -4.23
CA CYS A 238 12.49 8.13 -5.12
C CYS A 238 13.83 8.52 -4.45
N GLN A 239 14.89 7.79 -4.72
CA GLN A 239 16.23 8.02 -4.17
C GLN A 239 16.69 9.48 -4.27
N PRO A 240 16.64 10.17 -5.44
CA PRO A 240 17.07 11.56 -5.54
C PRO A 240 16.13 12.53 -4.82
N CYS A 241 14.93 12.10 -4.44
CA CYS A 241 13.93 12.92 -3.76
C CYS A 241 13.86 12.65 -2.26
N THR A 242 14.79 11.88 -1.68
CA THR A 242 14.76 11.49 -0.27
C THR A 242 16.14 11.61 0.36
N ARG A 243 16.21 12.22 1.52
CA ARG A 243 17.39 12.18 2.41
C ARG A 243 17.04 11.64 3.79
N ALA A 244 18.03 11.22 4.55
CA ALA A 244 17.86 10.97 5.96
C ALA A 244 17.45 12.26 6.69
N ILE A 245 16.64 12.14 7.73
CA ILE A 245 16.31 13.24 8.62
C ILE A 245 17.29 13.29 9.80
N LYS A 246 17.42 14.49 10.39
CA LYS A 246 18.16 14.68 11.65
C LYS A 246 17.24 14.45 12.84
N PRO A 247 17.77 14.11 14.02
CA PRO A 247 16.97 14.05 15.24
C PRO A 247 16.18 15.36 15.46
N GLY A 248 14.87 15.23 15.70
CA GLY A 248 13.97 16.38 15.92
C GLY A 248 13.39 17.02 14.65
N GLU A 249 13.80 16.60 13.46
CA GLU A 249 13.12 17.02 12.23
C GLU A 249 11.77 16.26 12.06
N ASP A 250 10.84 16.91 11.36
CA ASP A 250 9.58 16.27 10.96
C ASP A 250 9.83 14.99 10.17
N ILE A 251 9.00 13.97 10.37
CA ILE A 251 9.10 12.65 9.73
C ILE A 251 9.15 12.71 8.19
N ARG A 252 8.61 13.76 7.58
CA ARG A 252 8.61 13.98 6.14
C ARG A 252 9.65 15.02 5.68
N ALA A 253 10.45 15.59 6.59
CA ALA A 253 11.44 16.61 6.26
C ALA A 253 12.49 16.14 5.25
N GLY A 254 12.72 14.82 5.15
CA GLY A 254 13.60 14.21 4.17
C GLY A 254 13.06 14.18 2.75
N ARG A 255 11.75 14.38 2.53
CA ARG A 255 11.13 14.32 1.19
C ARG A 255 11.19 15.69 0.53
N TRP A 256 11.69 15.76 -0.70
CA TRP A 256 11.84 17.03 -1.45
C TRP A 256 12.38 18.16 -0.55
N TRP A 257 13.48 17.88 0.17
CA TRP A 257 14.04 18.74 1.22
C TRP A 257 14.43 20.15 0.73
N TRP A 258 14.50 20.36 -0.57
CA TRP A 258 14.75 21.65 -1.22
C TRP A 258 13.49 22.49 -1.46
N GLU A 259 12.30 21.93 -1.20
CA GLU A 259 11.03 22.64 -1.32
C GLU A 259 10.55 23.09 0.06
N SER A 260 9.67 24.13 0.09
CA SER A 260 9.01 24.53 1.32
C SER A 260 8.00 23.45 1.78
N PRO A 261 7.72 23.31 3.09
CA PRO A 261 6.91 22.22 3.63
C PRO A 261 5.52 22.06 2.98
N GLU A 262 4.88 23.18 2.60
CA GLU A 262 3.55 23.21 1.97
C GLU A 262 3.52 22.59 0.57
N HIS A 263 4.66 22.47 -0.10
CA HIS A 263 4.77 21.85 -1.43
C HIS A 263 5.23 20.39 -1.42
N ARG A 264 5.58 19.86 -0.24
CA ARG A 264 6.12 18.49 -0.10
C ARG A 264 5.07 17.39 -0.16
N GLU A 265 4.06 17.52 -1.04
CA GLU A 265 3.09 16.48 -1.26
C GLU A 265 3.25 15.83 -2.63
N CYS A 266 3.08 14.50 -2.64
CA CYS A 266 2.96 13.73 -3.85
C CYS A 266 1.50 13.76 -4.32
N GLY A 267 1.25 14.02 -5.59
CA GLY A 267 -0.10 14.04 -6.16
C GLY A 267 -0.91 12.73 -6.07
N LEU A 268 -0.36 11.68 -5.47
CA LEU A 268 -1.03 10.37 -5.33
C LEU A 268 -2.28 10.41 -4.43
N HIS A 269 -2.33 11.31 -3.46
CA HIS A 269 -3.41 11.38 -2.46
C HIS A 269 -4.00 12.78 -2.36
N GLN A 270 -4.02 13.52 -3.49
CA GLN A 270 -4.68 14.82 -3.54
C GLN A 270 -6.18 14.63 -3.26
N ARG A 271 -6.73 15.52 -2.42
CA ARG A 271 -8.17 15.70 -2.26
C ARG A 271 -8.62 16.77 -3.24
N SER A 272 -9.71 16.52 -3.94
CA SER A 272 -10.43 17.54 -4.74
C SER A 272 -11.06 18.56 -3.84
#